data_d4e4bf71228bc035de7661658540f4ca
#
_entry.id   d4e4bf71228bc035de7661658540f4ca
#
_cell.length_a   1.000
_cell.length_b   1.000
_cell.length_c   1.000
_cell.angle_alpha   90.00
_cell.angle_beta   90.00
_cell.angle_gamma   90.00
#
_symmetry.space_group_name_H-M   'P 1'
#
loop_
_entity.id
_entity.type
_entity.pdbx_description
1 polymer ?
#
loop_
_entity_poly.entity_id
_entity_poly.type
_entity_poly.pdbx_seq_one_letter_code
_entity_poly.pdbx_strand_id
1 'polypeptide(L)'
;MPLGTRCKFSALLAGIVTVSALNYIVFVSRQICEEHPTKTTTYDHASNRHGNENVEIHVITNYPVMFESPWKDNQTTSNIHQLRERQIEIEETLQRNLYHPLVTNVHLLVTQESAKKRVKALPLRNKHKIVVQRISTMPTYRDFFEYANEKLLNRIVVFMNMDIYIGEGFELINKTFLVQNKVSYFPTRSGRVELRCNMTVKRGGYCGNKYIETHDTYIFVLTKPLTDSVLSELNYSMNVMGAENALIWIFRKRLGMKVLNPCKILRTYHNHCVGMHGNFRPRIQKRAKNRGQSASALLVTGLYN
;
A
#
# COMPACT_ATOMS: atom_id res chain seq x y z
N MET A 1 -2.39 18.21 32.44
CA MET A 1 -3.47 19.20 32.15
C MET A 1 -3.58 19.33 30.66
N PRO A 2 -4.69 18.99 30.03
CA PRO A 2 -4.84 19.10 28.59
C PRO A 2 -5.33 20.49 28.23
N LEU A 3 -4.59 21.17 27.34
CA LEU A 3 -4.99 22.42 26.70
C LEU A 3 -6.05 22.14 25.62
N GLY A 4 -7.25 22.59 25.90
CA GLY A 4 -8.38 22.45 24.96
C GLY A 4 -8.27 23.44 23.79
N THR A 5 -8.38 22.92 22.59
CA THR A 5 -8.48 23.68 21.35
C THR A 5 -9.90 24.27 21.25
N ARG A 6 -10.03 25.60 21.26
CA ARG A 6 -11.30 26.30 21.02
C ARG A 6 -11.44 26.57 19.52
N CYS A 7 -12.43 25.95 18.90
CA CYS A 7 -12.86 26.29 17.53
C CYS A 7 -13.91 27.39 17.60
N LYS A 8 -13.74 28.47 16.80
CA LYS A 8 -14.74 29.53 16.64
C LYS A 8 -15.69 29.16 15.49
N PHE A 9 -16.97 29.18 15.79
CA PHE A 9 -18.03 29.05 14.79
C PHE A 9 -18.35 30.44 14.20
N SER A 10 -18.20 30.58 12.88
CA SER A 10 -18.77 31.71 12.14
C SER A 10 -19.97 31.20 11.35
N ALA A 11 -21.16 31.67 11.71
CA ALA A 11 -22.37 31.40 10.97
C ALA A 11 -22.52 32.46 9.87
N LEU A 12 -22.56 32.02 8.61
CA LEU A 12 -22.97 32.88 7.48
C LEU A 12 -24.43 32.59 7.19
N LEU A 13 -25.27 33.64 7.31
CA LEU A 13 -26.66 33.63 6.89
C LEU A 13 -26.72 33.60 5.36
N ALA A 14 -27.34 32.57 4.79
CA ALA A 14 -27.69 32.49 3.39
C ALA A 14 -29.19 32.79 3.20
N GLY A 15 -29.49 33.71 2.30
CA GLY A 15 -30.84 34.13 1.98
C GLY A 15 -31.63 33.04 1.24
N ILE A 16 -32.94 33.07 1.49
CA ILE A 16 -33.96 32.19 0.90
C ILE A 16 -34.29 32.67 -0.49
N VAL A 17 -34.10 31.79 -1.50
CA VAL A 17 -34.74 31.94 -2.81
C VAL A 17 -35.61 30.73 -3.06
N THR A 18 -36.90 30.93 -3.16
CA THR A 18 -37.91 29.92 -3.46
C THR A 18 -37.99 29.66 -4.96
N VAL A 19 -37.71 28.44 -5.39
CA VAL A 19 -38.26 27.86 -6.64
C VAL A 19 -38.51 26.38 -6.39
N SER A 20 -39.70 25.95 -6.70
CA SER A 20 -40.27 24.62 -6.55
C SER A 20 -39.56 23.58 -7.41
N ALA A 21 -39.20 22.51 -6.82
CA ALA A 21 -39.03 21.11 -7.23
C ALA A 21 -37.67 20.53 -6.79
N LEU A 22 -37.73 19.52 -5.88
CA LEU A 22 -36.67 18.60 -5.51
C LEU A 22 -35.34 19.23 -5.03
N ASN A 23 -35.35 19.67 -3.78
CA ASN A 23 -34.14 20.14 -3.10
C ASN A 23 -33.39 18.97 -2.43
N TYR A 24 -32.21 18.64 -2.96
CA TYR A 24 -31.16 18.04 -2.20
C TYR A 24 -30.21 19.14 -1.74
N ILE A 25 -30.27 19.50 -0.45
CA ILE A 25 -29.33 20.45 0.15
C ILE A 25 -28.09 19.62 0.57
N VAL A 26 -26.99 19.79 -0.16
CA VAL A 26 -25.69 19.30 0.26
C VAL A 26 -25.05 20.36 1.15
N PHE A 27 -25.02 20.14 2.46
CA PHE A 27 -24.22 20.94 3.38
C PHE A 27 -22.75 20.54 3.25
N VAL A 28 -21.96 21.37 2.59
CA VAL A 28 -20.50 21.30 2.64
C VAL A 28 -20.02 22.28 3.70
N SER A 29 -19.84 21.83 4.92
CA SER A 29 -19.10 22.58 5.94
C SER A 29 -17.60 22.42 5.68
N ARG A 30 -16.95 23.44 5.15
CA ARG A 30 -15.50 23.54 5.16
C ARG A 30 -15.02 23.87 6.58
N GLN A 31 -14.44 22.91 7.27
CA GLN A 31 -13.63 23.18 8.44
C GLN A 31 -12.23 23.59 7.97
N ILE A 32 -11.92 24.87 8.10
CA ILE A 32 -10.54 25.37 7.97
C ILE A 32 -9.95 25.31 9.39
N CYS A 33 -9.13 24.33 9.64
CA CYS A 33 -8.28 24.31 10.85
C CYS A 33 -6.96 24.97 10.46
N GLU A 34 -6.61 26.09 11.10
CA GLU A 34 -5.28 26.68 11.00
C GLU A 34 -4.30 25.77 11.78
N GLU A 35 -3.36 25.19 11.08
CA GLU A 35 -2.27 24.44 11.69
C GLU A 35 -1.29 25.43 12.35
N HIS A 36 -1.21 25.38 13.67
CA HIS A 36 -0.09 25.99 14.39
C HIS A 36 1.19 25.18 14.15
N PRO A 37 2.33 25.82 13.87
CA PRO A 37 3.59 25.12 13.66
C PRO A 37 4.01 24.42 14.96
N THR A 38 3.97 23.10 14.96
CA THR A 38 4.54 22.28 16.02
C THR A 38 6.06 22.44 16.00
N LYS A 39 6.63 22.78 17.14
CA LYS A 39 8.07 22.84 17.37
C LYS A 39 8.73 21.52 16.95
N THR A 40 9.50 21.61 15.91
CA THR A 40 10.36 20.52 15.44
C THR A 40 11.45 20.29 16.50
N THR A 41 11.39 19.19 17.19
CA THR A 41 12.50 18.71 18.00
C THR A 41 13.56 18.23 17.03
N THR A 42 14.62 19.00 16.88
CA THR A 42 15.81 18.61 16.13
C THR A 42 16.49 17.45 16.85
N TYR A 43 16.33 16.24 16.32
CA TYR A 43 17.24 15.15 16.63
C TYR A 43 18.53 15.39 15.84
N ASP A 44 19.61 15.69 16.54
CA ASP A 44 20.94 15.71 15.96
C ASP A 44 21.31 14.30 15.46
N HIS A 45 21.02 14.03 14.20
CA HIS A 45 21.59 12.91 13.49
C HIS A 45 22.99 13.32 13.01
N ALA A 46 24.01 12.67 13.56
CA ALA A 46 25.36 12.74 13.03
C ALA A 46 25.33 12.53 11.51
N SER A 47 25.66 13.58 10.79
CA SER A 47 25.63 13.64 9.33
C SER A 47 26.69 12.73 8.73
N ASN A 48 26.34 11.48 8.41
CA ASN A 48 27.01 10.75 7.37
C ASN A 48 26.48 11.26 6.01
N ARG A 49 27.17 12.24 5.44
CA ARG A 49 26.96 12.73 4.07
C ARG A 49 27.36 11.63 3.08
N HIS A 50 26.51 10.65 2.88
CA HIS A 50 26.51 9.87 1.65
C HIS A 50 25.65 10.65 0.65
N GLY A 51 26.24 10.88 -0.54
CA GLY A 51 25.64 11.69 -1.60
C GLY A 51 24.16 11.37 -1.78
N ASN A 52 23.37 12.44 -1.81
CA ASN A 52 21.92 12.41 -1.93
C ASN A 52 21.55 11.85 -3.31
N GLU A 53 21.54 10.52 -3.49
CA GLU A 53 20.85 9.93 -4.64
C GLU A 53 19.36 10.27 -4.48
N ASN A 54 18.80 10.97 -5.45
CA ASN A 54 17.37 11.23 -5.47
C ASN A 54 16.63 9.89 -5.41
N VAL A 55 15.88 9.66 -4.35
CA VAL A 55 15.10 8.44 -4.19
C VAL A 55 13.92 8.48 -5.16
N GLU A 56 13.95 7.60 -6.16
CA GLU A 56 12.87 7.40 -7.12
C GLU A 56 12.20 6.07 -6.87
N ILE A 57 10.90 6.08 -6.57
CA ILE A 57 10.12 4.90 -6.22
C ILE A 57 9.15 4.55 -7.34
N HIS A 58 9.17 3.30 -7.74
CA HIS A 58 8.17 2.70 -8.60
C HIS A 58 7.25 1.79 -7.78
N VAL A 59 6.00 2.19 -7.62
CA VAL A 59 4.99 1.40 -6.92
C VAL A 59 4.37 0.42 -7.89
N ILE A 60 4.26 -0.86 -7.52
CA ILE A 60 3.46 -1.85 -8.25
C ILE A 60 2.32 -2.31 -7.35
N THR A 61 1.10 -2.30 -7.87
CA THR A 61 -0.07 -2.83 -7.19
C THR A 61 -1.12 -3.30 -8.19
N ASN A 62 -2.15 -3.99 -7.73
CA ASN A 62 -3.31 -4.28 -8.55
C ASN A 62 -4.40 -3.21 -8.36
N TYR A 63 -5.29 -3.09 -9.35
CA TYR A 63 -6.45 -2.23 -9.24
C TYR A 63 -7.70 -2.96 -9.75
N PRO A 64 -8.50 -3.57 -8.87
CA PRO A 64 -9.76 -4.20 -9.24
C PRO A 64 -10.90 -3.18 -9.28
N VAL A 65 -11.95 -3.49 -10.02
CA VAL A 65 -13.26 -2.87 -9.86
C VAL A 65 -14.10 -3.80 -8.99
N MET A 66 -14.29 -3.44 -7.73
CA MET A 66 -14.81 -4.33 -6.69
C MET A 66 -16.21 -4.87 -6.99
N PHE A 67 -17.08 -4.04 -7.58
CA PHE A 67 -18.47 -4.42 -7.91
C PHE A 67 -18.61 -5.15 -9.25
N GLU A 68 -17.53 -5.28 -10.03
CA GLU A 68 -17.47 -6.04 -11.28
C GLU A 68 -16.62 -7.30 -11.14
N SER A 69 -16.06 -7.53 -9.96
CA SER A 69 -15.19 -8.67 -9.72
C SER A 69 -15.97 -9.99 -9.83
N PRO A 70 -15.35 -11.07 -10.35
CA PRO A 70 -15.95 -12.41 -10.37
C PRO A 70 -16.22 -12.98 -8.98
N TRP A 71 -15.90 -12.28 -7.92
CA TRP A 71 -16.28 -12.57 -6.53
C TRP A 71 -17.79 -12.40 -6.25
N LYS A 72 -18.62 -12.30 -7.30
CA LYS A 72 -20.06 -12.00 -7.24
C LYS A 72 -20.95 -13.12 -6.75
N ASP A 73 -20.42 -14.26 -6.39
CA ASP A 73 -21.27 -15.36 -5.92
C ASP A 73 -22.02 -14.95 -4.64
N ASN A 74 -23.36 -14.78 -4.77
CA ASN A 74 -24.33 -14.47 -3.72
C ASN A 74 -24.31 -13.04 -3.12
N GLN A 75 -24.23 -12.01 -3.96
CA GLN A 75 -24.30 -10.61 -3.46
C GLN A 75 -25.74 -10.19 -3.12
N THR A 76 -25.97 -9.91 -1.85
CA THR A 76 -27.12 -9.15 -1.37
C THR A 76 -26.92 -7.66 -1.58
N THR A 77 -27.97 -6.84 -1.54
CA THR A 77 -27.90 -5.35 -1.68
C THR A 77 -26.95 -4.71 -0.67
N SER A 78 -26.86 -5.24 0.55
CA SER A 78 -25.92 -4.77 1.58
C SER A 78 -24.46 -4.97 1.17
N ASN A 79 -24.15 -6.02 0.43
CA ASN A 79 -22.80 -6.26 -0.07
C ASN A 79 -22.36 -5.26 -1.15
N ILE A 80 -23.31 -4.76 -1.98
CA ILE A 80 -22.99 -3.78 -3.03
C ILE A 80 -22.54 -2.45 -2.41
N HIS A 81 -23.20 -2.02 -1.33
CA HIS A 81 -22.78 -0.80 -0.61
C HIS A 81 -21.35 -0.95 -0.07
N GLN A 82 -21.06 -2.06 0.61
CA GLN A 82 -19.71 -2.34 1.11
C GLN A 82 -18.67 -2.42 0.00
N LEU A 83 -19.00 -2.98 -1.16
CA LEU A 83 -18.09 -3.03 -2.30
C LEU A 83 -17.80 -1.63 -2.86
N ARG A 84 -18.78 -0.72 -2.87
CA ARG A 84 -18.58 0.68 -3.26
C ARG A 84 -17.69 1.42 -2.26
N GLU A 85 -17.97 1.28 -0.97
CA GLU A 85 -17.12 1.85 0.09
C GLU A 85 -15.67 1.34 -0.04
N ARG A 86 -15.51 0.05 -0.27
CA ARG A 86 -14.20 -0.55 -0.49
C ARG A 86 -13.49 0.00 -1.73
N GLN A 87 -14.24 0.25 -2.81
CA GLN A 87 -13.70 0.88 -4.00
C GLN A 87 -13.19 2.29 -3.72
N ILE A 88 -13.91 3.05 -2.91
CA ILE A 88 -13.49 4.41 -2.48
C ILE A 88 -12.18 4.34 -1.70
N GLU A 89 -12.03 3.42 -0.77
CA GLU A 89 -10.78 3.22 -0.01
C GLU A 89 -9.59 2.94 -0.92
N ILE A 90 -9.77 2.10 -1.94
CA ILE A 90 -8.73 1.79 -2.93
C ILE A 90 -8.34 3.04 -3.73
N GLU A 91 -9.32 3.84 -4.13
CA GLU A 91 -9.11 5.06 -4.92
C GLU A 91 -8.45 6.18 -4.10
N GLU A 92 -8.82 6.32 -2.83
CA GLU A 92 -8.10 7.19 -1.89
C GLU A 92 -6.65 6.75 -1.72
N THR A 93 -6.42 5.45 -1.59
CA THR A 93 -5.07 4.89 -1.46
C THR A 93 -4.23 5.18 -2.70
N LEU A 94 -4.80 4.95 -3.88
CA LEU A 94 -4.15 5.30 -5.15
C LEU A 94 -3.78 6.77 -5.20
N GLN A 95 -4.72 7.67 -4.83
CA GLN A 95 -4.48 9.11 -4.82
C GLN A 95 -3.35 9.49 -3.86
N ARG A 96 -3.26 8.89 -2.67
CA ARG A 96 -2.18 9.13 -1.70
C ARG A 96 -0.83 8.72 -2.25
N ASN A 97 -0.75 7.55 -2.88
CA ASN A 97 0.48 7.09 -3.52
C ASN A 97 0.91 8.01 -4.68
N LEU A 98 -0.04 8.54 -5.46
CA LEU A 98 0.26 9.50 -6.53
C LEU A 98 0.74 10.86 -6.01
N TYR A 99 0.29 11.27 -4.83
CA TYR A 99 0.73 12.51 -4.18
C TYR A 99 2.12 12.41 -3.54
N HIS A 100 2.55 11.21 -3.19
CA HIS A 100 3.82 11.05 -2.51
C HIS A 100 4.97 11.56 -3.38
N PRO A 101 5.83 12.48 -2.87
CA PRO A 101 6.83 13.17 -3.69
C PRO A 101 7.88 12.22 -4.29
N LEU A 102 8.24 11.15 -3.58
CA LEU A 102 9.23 10.17 -4.03
C LEU A 102 8.69 9.16 -5.02
N VAL A 103 7.37 9.08 -5.21
CA VAL A 103 6.76 8.15 -6.17
C VAL A 103 6.85 8.72 -7.57
N THR A 104 7.63 8.07 -8.40
CA THR A 104 7.81 8.41 -9.81
C THR A 104 6.66 7.85 -10.65
N ASN A 105 6.35 6.56 -10.47
CA ASN A 105 5.23 5.91 -11.15
C ASN A 105 4.47 4.96 -10.22
N VAL A 106 3.17 4.82 -10.49
CA VAL A 106 2.30 3.79 -9.94
C VAL A 106 1.87 2.87 -11.08
N HIS A 107 2.36 1.64 -11.05
CA HIS A 107 2.10 0.60 -12.04
C HIS A 107 0.91 -0.23 -11.57
N LEU A 108 -0.21 -0.14 -12.28
CA LEU A 108 -1.46 -0.82 -11.94
C LEU A 108 -1.62 -2.06 -12.83
N LEU A 109 -1.57 -3.24 -12.22
CA LEU A 109 -1.91 -4.48 -12.91
C LEU A 109 -3.42 -4.66 -12.84
N VAL A 110 -4.07 -4.71 -14.01
CA VAL A 110 -5.54 -4.78 -14.12
C VAL A 110 -5.96 -5.98 -14.96
N THR A 111 -7.03 -6.64 -14.54
CA THR A 111 -7.60 -7.79 -15.26
C THR A 111 -8.76 -7.39 -16.18
N GLN A 112 -9.40 -6.26 -15.87
CA GLN A 112 -10.64 -5.83 -16.52
C GLN A 112 -10.41 -4.56 -17.33
N GLU A 113 -11.00 -4.47 -18.50
CA GLU A 113 -10.97 -3.23 -19.30
C GLU A 113 -11.74 -2.10 -18.63
N SER A 114 -12.78 -2.43 -17.86
CA SER A 114 -13.51 -1.47 -17.01
C SER A 114 -12.60 -0.80 -15.97
N ALA A 115 -11.64 -1.53 -15.40
CA ALA A 115 -10.66 -0.96 -14.47
C ALA A 115 -9.81 0.12 -15.13
N LYS A 116 -9.35 -0.11 -16.36
CA LYS A 116 -8.60 0.88 -17.15
C LYS A 116 -9.45 2.11 -17.47
N LYS A 117 -10.71 1.90 -17.90
CA LYS A 117 -11.66 3.00 -18.16
C LYS A 117 -11.92 3.80 -16.89
N ARG A 118 -12.14 3.12 -15.76
CA ARG A 118 -12.39 3.76 -14.48
C ARG A 118 -11.21 4.61 -14.02
N VAL A 119 -9.99 4.09 -14.04
CA VAL A 119 -8.77 4.85 -13.69
C VAL A 119 -8.64 6.12 -14.54
N LYS A 120 -8.95 6.04 -15.85
CA LYS A 120 -8.94 7.21 -16.74
C LYS A 120 -9.99 8.24 -16.34
N ALA A 121 -11.18 7.81 -15.90
CA ALA A 121 -12.30 8.69 -15.53
C ALA A 121 -12.16 9.34 -14.15
N LEU A 122 -11.41 8.72 -13.21
CA LEU A 122 -11.25 9.24 -11.86
C LEU A 122 -10.63 10.66 -11.86
N PRO A 123 -11.09 11.57 -10.99
CA PRO A 123 -10.55 12.93 -10.87
C PRO A 123 -9.24 12.95 -10.05
N LEU A 124 -8.30 12.04 -10.37
CA LEU A 124 -7.02 11.95 -9.69
C LEU A 124 -6.07 13.07 -10.12
N ARG A 125 -5.29 13.59 -9.19
CA ARG A 125 -4.14 14.44 -9.49
C ARG A 125 -2.91 13.57 -9.80
N ASN A 126 -1.96 14.11 -10.54
CA ASN A 126 -0.73 13.42 -10.93
C ASN A 126 -0.97 12.12 -11.74
N LYS A 127 -2.06 12.06 -12.53
CA LYS A 127 -2.38 10.90 -13.37
C LYS A 127 -1.24 10.50 -14.33
N HIS A 128 -0.38 11.44 -14.71
CA HIS A 128 0.78 11.17 -15.56
C HIS A 128 1.74 10.14 -14.96
N LYS A 129 1.70 9.94 -13.63
CA LYS A 129 2.47 8.91 -12.94
C LYS A 129 1.87 7.49 -13.09
N ILE A 130 0.64 7.36 -13.59
CA ILE A 130 -0.03 6.06 -13.68
C ILE A 130 0.40 5.33 -14.94
N VAL A 131 0.86 4.10 -14.77
CA VAL A 131 1.12 3.14 -15.83
C VAL A 131 0.15 1.98 -15.64
N VAL A 132 -0.70 1.70 -16.65
CA VAL A 132 -1.68 0.60 -16.58
C VAL A 132 -1.19 -0.56 -17.44
N GLN A 133 -1.02 -1.72 -16.81
CA GLN A 133 -0.68 -2.98 -17.48
C GLN A 133 -1.85 -3.95 -17.36
N ARG A 134 -2.34 -4.42 -18.49
CA ARG A 134 -3.36 -5.48 -18.52
C ARG A 134 -2.71 -6.84 -18.35
N ILE A 135 -3.32 -7.67 -17.49
CA ILE A 135 -3.00 -9.08 -17.31
C ILE A 135 -4.26 -9.92 -17.55
N SER A 136 -4.10 -11.20 -17.88
CA SER A 136 -5.22 -12.06 -18.29
C SER A 136 -6.04 -12.63 -17.14
N THR A 137 -5.41 -12.85 -15.99
CA THR A 137 -6.01 -13.54 -14.84
C THR A 137 -5.83 -12.73 -13.56
N MET A 138 -6.49 -13.15 -12.47
CA MET A 138 -6.27 -12.60 -11.14
C MET A 138 -4.77 -12.61 -10.83
N PRO A 139 -4.18 -11.46 -10.40
CA PRO A 139 -2.75 -11.37 -10.22
C PRO A 139 -2.25 -12.32 -9.13
N THR A 140 -1.16 -12.99 -9.45
CA THR A 140 -0.32 -13.76 -8.53
C THR A 140 0.94 -12.96 -8.21
N TYR A 141 1.72 -13.40 -7.23
CA TYR A 141 3.05 -12.78 -7.03
C TYR A 141 3.92 -12.90 -8.29
N ARG A 142 3.78 -13.98 -9.06
CA ARG A 142 4.48 -14.15 -10.33
C ARG A 142 4.26 -12.97 -11.27
N ASP A 143 3.02 -12.56 -11.49
CA ASP A 143 2.68 -11.48 -12.42
C ASP A 143 3.38 -10.16 -12.05
N PHE A 144 3.44 -9.84 -10.75
CA PHE A 144 4.12 -8.63 -10.27
C PHE A 144 5.63 -8.70 -10.47
N PHE A 145 6.23 -9.86 -10.25
CA PHE A 145 7.67 -10.02 -10.41
C PHE A 145 8.08 -10.17 -11.87
N GLU A 146 7.28 -10.77 -12.75
CA GLU A 146 7.47 -10.74 -14.21
C GLU A 146 7.44 -9.30 -14.71
N TYR A 147 6.46 -8.52 -14.28
CA TYR A 147 6.39 -7.10 -14.61
C TYR A 147 7.65 -6.34 -14.13
N ALA A 148 8.09 -6.57 -12.91
CA ALA A 148 9.30 -5.95 -12.39
C ALA A 148 10.56 -6.37 -13.17
N ASN A 149 10.65 -7.64 -13.58
CA ASN A 149 11.73 -8.13 -14.44
C ASN A 149 11.80 -7.42 -15.79
N GLU A 150 10.64 -7.19 -16.41
CA GLU A 150 10.58 -6.60 -17.75
C GLU A 150 10.78 -5.08 -17.73
N LYS A 151 10.26 -4.38 -16.71
CA LYS A 151 10.10 -2.92 -16.77
C LYS A 151 10.89 -2.17 -15.73
N LEU A 152 11.33 -2.82 -14.63
CA LEU A 152 11.80 -2.11 -13.44
C LEU A 152 13.14 -2.63 -12.92
N LEU A 153 13.96 -3.24 -13.76
CA LEU A 153 15.32 -3.61 -13.37
C LEU A 153 16.10 -2.36 -12.95
N ASN A 154 16.91 -2.52 -11.91
CA ASN A 154 17.73 -1.44 -11.31
C ASN A 154 16.91 -0.25 -10.80
N ARG A 155 15.63 -0.42 -10.49
CA ARG A 155 14.79 0.60 -9.85
C ARG A 155 14.47 0.19 -8.43
N ILE A 156 14.20 1.17 -7.54
CA ILE A 156 13.59 0.88 -6.24
C ILE A 156 12.12 0.57 -6.52
N VAL A 157 11.76 -0.69 -6.32
CA VAL A 157 10.39 -1.16 -6.48
C VAL A 157 9.74 -1.29 -5.11
N VAL A 158 8.55 -0.74 -4.99
CA VAL A 158 7.66 -0.93 -3.84
C VAL A 158 6.43 -1.67 -4.32
N PHE A 159 6.44 -2.99 -4.17
CA PHE A 159 5.25 -3.80 -4.41
C PHE A 159 4.39 -3.82 -3.16
N MET A 160 3.10 -3.54 -3.28
CA MET A 160 2.18 -3.48 -2.15
C MET A 160 0.76 -3.85 -2.51
N ASN A 161 -0.04 -4.18 -1.49
CA ASN A 161 -1.47 -4.37 -1.65
C ASN A 161 -2.15 -3.05 -2.07
N MET A 162 -3.27 -3.16 -2.78
CA MET A 162 -4.02 -2.02 -3.34
C MET A 162 -4.59 -1.04 -2.31
N ASP A 163 -4.60 -1.42 -1.05
CA ASP A 163 -5.12 -0.66 0.09
C ASP A 163 -4.02 -0.15 1.02
N ILE A 164 -2.77 -0.19 0.56
CA ILE A 164 -1.61 0.32 1.27
C ILE A 164 -1.09 1.59 0.58
N TYR A 165 -0.75 2.61 1.37
CA TYR A 165 -0.05 3.77 0.86
C TYR A 165 1.23 4.06 1.66
N ILE A 166 2.18 4.68 0.95
CA ILE A 166 3.49 5.07 1.47
C ILE A 166 3.31 6.25 2.42
N GLY A 167 3.97 6.18 3.57
CA GLY A 167 4.10 7.25 4.55
C GLY A 167 5.53 7.75 4.67
N GLU A 168 5.93 8.10 5.88
CA GLU A 168 7.21 8.72 6.22
C GLU A 168 8.38 7.74 6.16
N GLY A 169 9.59 8.25 6.04
CA GLY A 169 10.86 7.54 6.15
C GLY A 169 11.41 6.98 4.85
N PHE A 170 10.64 7.01 3.77
CA PHE A 170 11.06 6.46 2.48
C PHE A 170 12.19 7.27 1.82
N GLU A 171 12.37 8.51 2.19
CA GLU A 171 13.50 9.35 1.80
C GLU A 171 14.85 8.83 2.30
N LEU A 172 14.84 7.96 3.31
CA LEU A 172 16.03 7.35 3.88
C LEU A 172 16.46 6.07 3.14
N ILE A 173 15.72 5.61 2.13
CA ILE A 173 16.10 4.43 1.36
C ILE A 173 17.30 4.75 0.49
N ASN A 174 18.37 3.97 0.64
CA ASN A 174 19.56 4.06 -0.20
C ASN A 174 19.62 2.86 -1.15
N LYS A 175 19.46 3.10 -2.44
CA LYS A 175 19.47 2.08 -3.49
C LYS A 175 20.80 1.32 -3.53
N THR A 176 21.91 2.05 -3.46
CA THR A 176 23.24 1.47 -3.48
C THR A 176 23.44 0.50 -2.33
N PHE A 177 22.98 0.88 -1.12
CA PHE A 177 23.02 -0.02 0.04
C PHE A 177 22.18 -1.28 -0.18
N LEU A 178 20.94 -1.15 -0.70
CA LEU A 178 20.08 -2.31 -0.97
C LEU A 178 20.75 -3.31 -1.92
N VAL A 179 21.38 -2.80 -2.97
CA VAL A 179 22.05 -3.63 -3.98
C VAL A 179 23.31 -4.28 -3.44
N GLN A 180 24.21 -3.49 -2.85
CA GLN A 180 25.52 -3.97 -2.38
C GLN A 180 25.40 -5.00 -1.25
N ASN A 181 24.46 -4.78 -0.34
CA ASN A 181 24.25 -5.64 0.83
C ASN A 181 23.17 -6.72 0.61
N LYS A 182 22.59 -6.78 -0.60
CA LYS A 182 21.48 -7.70 -0.93
C LYS A 182 20.34 -7.61 0.10
N VAL A 183 19.90 -6.39 0.41
CA VAL A 183 18.84 -6.13 1.40
C VAL A 183 17.53 -5.84 0.69
N SER A 184 16.44 -6.35 1.26
CA SER A 184 15.07 -6.00 0.94
C SER A 184 14.32 -5.65 2.21
N TYR A 185 13.46 -4.63 2.15
CA TYR A 185 12.65 -4.21 3.29
C TYR A 185 11.21 -4.68 3.14
N PHE A 186 10.71 -5.41 4.11
CA PHE A 186 9.33 -5.87 4.16
C PHE A 186 8.68 -5.33 5.44
N PRO A 187 8.32 -4.05 5.45
CA PRO A 187 7.75 -3.42 6.63
C PRO A 187 6.36 -3.98 6.96
N THR A 188 6.13 -4.21 8.25
CA THR A 188 4.78 -4.38 8.77
C THR A 188 4.06 -3.05 8.68
N ARG A 189 2.83 -3.05 8.23
CA ARG A 189 2.00 -1.85 8.13
C ARG A 189 1.84 -1.13 9.46
N SER A 190 1.75 0.18 9.40
CA SER A 190 1.30 1.04 10.49
C SER A 190 -0.21 1.23 10.42
N GLY A 191 -0.98 1.50 11.34
CA GLY A 191 -2.42 1.78 11.19
C GLY A 191 -2.70 2.94 10.22
N ARG A 192 -3.95 3.28 10.03
CA ARG A 192 -4.33 4.48 9.29
C ARG A 192 -4.01 5.73 10.12
N VAL A 193 -3.41 6.75 9.50
CA VAL A 193 -3.10 8.02 10.17
C VAL A 193 -4.38 8.76 10.54
N GLU A 194 -5.39 8.68 9.69
CA GLU A 194 -6.68 9.33 9.88
C GLU A 194 -7.64 8.36 10.55
N LEU A 195 -8.04 8.69 11.76
CA LEU A 195 -8.90 7.88 12.66
C LEU A 195 -10.36 7.67 12.17
N ARG A 196 -10.61 7.63 10.86
CA ARG A 196 -11.94 7.27 10.37
C ARG A 196 -12.30 5.80 10.66
N CYS A 197 -11.31 5.00 11.01
CA CYS A 197 -11.45 3.56 11.08
C CYS A 197 -10.93 3.03 12.39
N ASN A 198 -11.82 2.85 13.35
CA ASN A 198 -11.52 2.22 14.64
C ASN A 198 -11.13 0.73 14.56
N MET A 199 -11.30 0.11 13.40
CA MET A 199 -11.03 -1.33 13.24
C MET A 199 -9.54 -1.67 13.26
N THR A 200 -8.69 -0.74 12.88
CA THR A 200 -7.26 -0.97 12.74
C THR A 200 -6.55 -1.17 14.07
N VAL A 201 -7.02 -0.56 15.13
CA VAL A 201 -6.36 -0.62 16.45
C VAL A 201 -6.61 -1.94 17.18
N LYS A 202 -7.71 -2.62 16.90
CA LYS A 202 -8.15 -3.78 17.72
C LYS A 202 -7.67 -5.16 17.22
N ARG A 203 -7.17 -5.30 16.00
CA ARG A 203 -6.94 -6.63 15.39
C ARG A 203 -5.50 -7.09 15.26
N GLY A 204 -4.52 -6.40 15.82
CA GLY A 204 -3.11 -6.81 15.70
C GLY A 204 -2.61 -6.74 14.23
N GLY A 205 -1.35 -6.95 14.00
CA GLY A 205 -0.79 -6.90 12.65
C GLY A 205 -0.19 -5.55 12.28
N TYR A 206 0.07 -4.70 13.29
CA TYR A 206 0.71 -3.40 13.11
C TYR A 206 2.12 -3.38 13.64
N CYS A 207 2.91 -2.47 13.07
CA CYS A 207 4.23 -2.16 13.56
C CYS A 207 4.18 -1.76 15.05
N GLY A 208 4.81 -2.56 15.90
CA GLY A 208 4.80 -2.38 17.35
C GLY A 208 6.08 -2.87 17.99
N ASN A 209 6.06 -3.03 19.32
CA ASN A 209 7.21 -3.56 20.05
C ASN A 209 7.35 -5.09 19.92
N LYS A 210 6.28 -5.78 19.54
CA LYS A 210 6.29 -7.20 19.23
C LYS A 210 6.19 -7.36 17.73
N TYR A 211 7.03 -8.20 17.16
CA TYR A 211 6.95 -8.58 15.75
C TYR A 211 5.60 -9.25 15.49
N ILE A 212 4.88 -8.73 14.51
CA ILE A 212 3.63 -9.30 14.03
C ILE A 212 3.81 -9.58 12.54
N GLU A 213 3.56 -10.81 12.14
CA GLU A 213 3.82 -11.34 10.81
C GLU A 213 2.76 -10.88 9.79
N THR A 214 2.67 -9.59 9.52
CA THR A 214 1.84 -9.05 8.43
C THR A 214 2.67 -8.11 7.59
N HIS A 215 2.94 -8.52 6.37
CA HIS A 215 3.73 -7.77 5.42
C HIS A 215 2.89 -7.54 4.16
N ASP A 216 2.41 -6.31 3.98
CA ASP A 216 1.62 -5.93 2.79
C ASP A 216 2.43 -5.04 1.84
N THR A 217 3.73 -4.85 2.13
CA THR A 217 4.65 -4.01 1.36
C THR A 217 6.01 -4.68 1.25
N TYR A 218 6.57 -4.64 0.05
CA TYR A 218 7.82 -5.30 -0.30
C TYR A 218 8.69 -4.34 -1.09
N ILE A 219 9.82 -3.93 -0.52
CA ILE A 219 10.76 -2.96 -1.09
C ILE A 219 12.02 -3.67 -1.50
N PHE A 220 12.37 -3.60 -2.77
CA PHE A 220 13.53 -4.30 -3.32
C PHE A 220 14.09 -3.60 -4.56
N VAL A 221 15.29 -4.04 -4.96
CA VAL A 221 15.91 -3.71 -6.24
C VAL A 221 16.32 -5.02 -6.92
N LEU A 222 15.82 -5.26 -8.12
CA LEU A 222 16.29 -6.37 -8.96
C LEU A 222 17.38 -5.84 -9.89
N THR A 223 18.60 -6.34 -9.74
CA THR A 223 19.74 -5.98 -10.63
C THR A 223 19.82 -6.87 -11.86
N LYS A 224 19.15 -8.01 -11.83
CA LYS A 224 18.99 -8.97 -12.94
C LYS A 224 17.61 -9.61 -12.86
N PRO A 225 17.07 -10.10 -13.98
CA PRO A 225 15.80 -10.80 -13.98
C PRO A 225 15.82 -12.04 -13.08
N LEU A 226 14.70 -12.30 -12.42
CA LEU A 226 14.44 -13.57 -11.75
C LEU A 226 14.30 -14.67 -12.81
N THR A 227 14.83 -15.84 -12.50
CA THR A 227 14.72 -17.00 -13.40
C THR A 227 13.32 -17.58 -13.41
N ASP A 228 12.95 -18.31 -14.45
CA ASP A 228 11.66 -19.01 -14.56
C ASP A 228 11.43 -19.97 -13.39
N SER A 229 12.50 -20.59 -12.88
CA SER A 229 12.41 -21.44 -11.68
C SER A 229 11.91 -20.67 -10.48
N VAL A 230 12.42 -19.46 -10.22
CA VAL A 230 11.98 -18.60 -9.11
C VAL A 230 10.57 -18.08 -9.37
N LEU A 231 10.28 -17.62 -10.60
CA LEU A 231 8.96 -17.15 -10.98
C LEU A 231 7.87 -18.22 -10.84
N SER A 232 8.21 -19.48 -11.14
CA SER A 232 7.27 -20.60 -10.96
C SER A 232 6.91 -20.83 -9.48
N GLU A 233 7.85 -20.59 -8.56
CA GLU A 233 7.60 -20.65 -7.12
C GLU A 233 6.71 -19.51 -6.60
N LEU A 234 6.63 -18.39 -7.34
CA LEU A 234 5.80 -17.22 -7.04
C LEU A 234 4.37 -17.31 -7.59
N ASN A 235 4.02 -18.39 -8.29
CA ASN A 235 2.70 -18.56 -8.92
C ASN A 235 1.64 -18.94 -7.88
N TYR A 236 1.29 -17.99 -7.00
CA TYR A 236 0.20 -18.10 -6.04
C TYR A 236 -0.43 -16.74 -5.72
N SER A 237 -1.70 -16.76 -5.31
CA SER A 237 -2.47 -15.55 -5.00
C SER A 237 -1.98 -14.87 -3.72
N MET A 238 -2.05 -13.54 -3.68
CA MET A 238 -1.76 -12.75 -2.50
C MET A 238 -2.77 -12.98 -1.35
N ASN A 239 -4.02 -13.34 -1.69
CA ASN A 239 -5.10 -13.56 -0.72
C ASN A 239 -5.07 -14.95 -0.06
N VAL A 240 -3.91 -15.58 0.02
CA VAL A 240 -3.75 -16.89 0.63
C VAL A 240 -2.97 -16.73 1.93
N MET A 241 -3.47 -17.32 3.02
CA MET A 241 -2.77 -17.24 4.32
C MET A 241 -1.35 -17.80 4.21
N GLY A 242 -0.38 -17.05 4.71
CA GLY A 242 1.04 -17.41 4.66
C GLY A 242 1.74 -17.07 3.34
N ALA A 243 1.05 -16.41 2.40
CA ALA A 243 1.63 -15.93 1.14
C ALA A 243 2.85 -15.03 1.39
N GLU A 244 2.73 -14.10 2.31
CA GLU A 244 3.80 -13.18 2.72
C GLU A 244 5.04 -13.92 3.24
N ASN A 245 4.83 -14.90 4.12
CA ASN A 245 5.93 -15.69 4.69
C ASN A 245 6.62 -16.56 3.63
N ALA A 246 5.87 -17.07 2.64
CA ALA A 246 6.43 -17.80 1.52
C ALA A 246 7.29 -16.87 0.64
N LEU A 247 6.85 -15.65 0.39
CA LEU A 247 7.63 -14.65 -0.34
C LEU A 247 8.92 -14.30 0.38
N ILE A 248 8.88 -14.07 1.71
CA ILE A 248 10.08 -13.82 2.53
C ILE A 248 11.06 -14.99 2.40
N TRP A 249 10.55 -16.22 2.45
CA TRP A 249 11.39 -17.41 2.28
C TRP A 249 12.09 -17.44 0.91
N ILE A 250 11.36 -17.13 -0.18
CA ILE A 250 11.93 -17.05 -1.54
C ILE A 250 13.04 -16.01 -1.59
N PHE A 251 12.79 -14.80 -1.08
CA PHE A 251 13.81 -13.76 -1.04
C PHE A 251 15.08 -14.19 -0.28
N ARG A 252 14.91 -14.83 0.88
CA ARG A 252 16.04 -15.28 1.69
C ARG A 252 16.76 -16.49 1.10
N LYS A 253 16.02 -17.47 0.59
CA LYS A 253 16.60 -18.79 0.25
C LYS A 253 16.88 -18.96 -1.25
N ARG A 254 16.14 -18.29 -2.13
CA ARG A 254 16.33 -18.36 -3.57
C ARG A 254 17.13 -17.17 -4.10
N LEU A 255 16.91 -15.99 -3.55
CA LEU A 255 17.59 -14.79 -4.00
C LEU A 255 18.81 -14.42 -3.14
N GLY A 256 19.01 -15.07 -2.00
CA GLY A 256 20.11 -14.80 -1.08
C GLY A 256 20.06 -13.39 -0.46
N MET A 257 18.86 -12.83 -0.34
CA MET A 257 18.66 -11.48 0.21
C MET A 257 18.47 -11.53 1.72
N LYS A 258 18.96 -10.50 2.42
CA LYS A 258 18.54 -10.20 3.79
C LYS A 258 17.16 -9.53 3.72
N VAL A 259 16.18 -10.09 4.44
CA VAL A 259 14.84 -9.50 4.51
C VAL A 259 14.65 -8.89 5.88
N LEU A 260 14.56 -7.56 5.92
CA LEU A 260 14.47 -6.75 7.13
C LEU A 260 13.08 -6.09 7.23
N ASN A 261 12.63 -5.88 8.45
CA ASN A 261 11.37 -5.20 8.74
C ASN A 261 11.64 -3.88 9.51
N PRO A 262 11.92 -2.78 8.83
CA PRO A 262 12.16 -1.48 9.45
C PRO A 262 10.86 -0.67 9.64
N CYS A 263 9.76 -1.29 10.05
CA CYS A 263 8.45 -0.66 10.09
C CYS A 263 8.32 0.54 11.05
N LYS A 264 9.28 0.73 11.95
CA LYS A 264 9.34 1.92 12.80
C LYS A 264 9.89 3.14 12.07
N ILE A 265 10.57 2.92 10.95
CA ILE A 265 11.20 3.93 10.12
C ILE A 265 10.42 4.11 8.82
N LEU A 266 10.32 3.03 8.02
CA LEU A 266 9.56 3.03 6.78
C LEU A 266 8.09 2.74 7.09
N ARG A 267 7.29 3.79 7.14
CA ARG A 267 5.88 3.67 7.49
C ARG A 267 5.01 3.46 6.27
N THR A 268 4.14 2.48 6.34
CA THR A 268 3.09 2.23 5.36
C THR A 268 1.75 2.14 6.07
N TYR A 269 0.71 2.66 5.45
CA TYR A 269 -0.59 2.77 6.08
C TYR A 269 -1.64 1.96 5.34
N HIS A 270 -2.44 1.23 6.11
CA HIS A 270 -3.49 0.36 5.60
C HIS A 270 -4.84 1.07 5.61
N ASN A 271 -5.41 1.29 4.43
CA ASN A 271 -6.70 1.95 4.25
C ASN A 271 -7.83 0.92 4.05
N HIS A 272 -8.20 0.21 5.11
CA HIS A 272 -9.22 -0.82 5.09
C HIS A 272 -10.16 -0.67 6.29
N CYS A 273 -11.22 0.09 6.16
CA CYS A 273 -12.24 0.32 7.18
C CYS A 273 -13.48 -0.52 6.98
N VAL A 274 -13.82 -0.81 5.73
CA VAL A 274 -14.98 -1.62 5.40
C VAL A 274 -14.78 -3.05 5.88
N GLY A 275 -15.66 -3.53 6.75
CA GLY A 275 -15.59 -4.86 7.37
C GLY A 275 -15.93 -6.01 6.43
N MET A 276 -15.44 -5.99 5.21
CA MET A 276 -15.56 -7.11 4.29
C MET A 276 -14.66 -8.25 4.73
N HIS A 277 -15.24 -9.18 5.45
CA HIS A 277 -14.60 -10.45 5.73
C HIS A 277 -14.76 -11.36 4.51
N GLY A 278 -13.80 -11.32 3.60
CA GLY A 278 -13.72 -12.32 2.55
C GLY A 278 -13.51 -13.70 3.18
N ASN A 279 -14.09 -14.74 2.58
CA ASN A 279 -13.74 -16.11 2.90
C ASN A 279 -12.22 -16.26 2.70
N PHE A 280 -11.49 -16.42 3.80
CA PHE A 280 -10.06 -16.67 3.73
C PHE A 280 -9.82 -17.93 2.93
N ARG A 281 -9.10 -17.81 1.83
CA ARG A 281 -8.66 -18.97 1.08
C ARG A 281 -7.78 -19.85 1.97
N PRO A 282 -7.79 -21.17 1.79
CA PRO A 282 -6.98 -22.06 2.61
C PRO A 282 -5.50 -21.64 2.56
N ARG A 283 -4.82 -21.83 3.68
CA ARG A 283 -3.39 -21.55 3.81
C ARG A 283 -2.62 -22.27 2.70
N ILE A 284 -1.56 -21.65 2.18
CA ILE A 284 -0.63 -22.29 1.25
C ILE A 284 -0.22 -23.64 1.84
N GLN A 285 -0.56 -24.73 1.16
CA GLN A 285 -0.32 -26.06 1.68
C GLN A 285 1.17 -26.39 1.66
N LYS A 286 1.66 -26.89 2.79
CA LYS A 286 3.07 -27.35 2.93
C LYS A 286 3.49 -28.40 1.90
N ARG A 287 2.56 -29.11 1.28
CA ARG A 287 2.81 -30.21 0.33
C ARG A 287 2.93 -29.79 -1.14
N ALA A 288 2.55 -28.57 -1.50
CA ALA A 288 2.87 -28.09 -2.84
C ALA A 288 4.37 -27.84 -2.91
N LYS A 289 5.06 -28.45 -3.88
CA LYS A 289 6.51 -28.35 -4.09
C LYS A 289 6.98 -26.91 -3.85
N ASN A 290 7.73 -26.68 -2.76
CA ASN A 290 8.25 -25.39 -2.29
C ASN A 290 7.23 -24.36 -1.72
N ARG A 291 5.94 -24.62 -1.69
CA ARG A 291 4.93 -23.65 -1.22
C ARG A 291 4.63 -23.69 0.28
N GLY A 292 5.23 -24.59 1.02
CA GLY A 292 5.04 -24.70 2.48
C GLY A 292 6.18 -24.15 3.29
N GLN A 293 7.17 -23.59 2.63
CA GLN A 293 8.28 -22.94 3.29
C GLN A 293 7.86 -21.54 3.76
N SER A 294 8.23 -21.19 4.94
CA SER A 294 7.95 -19.88 5.50
C SER A 294 9.18 -19.29 6.19
N ALA A 295 9.30 -17.99 6.16
CA ALA A 295 10.29 -17.25 6.90
C ALA A 295 9.70 -15.95 7.39
N SER A 296 10.32 -15.36 8.41
CA SER A 296 9.95 -14.05 8.93
C SER A 296 11.01 -13.02 8.57
N ALA A 297 10.60 -11.77 8.34
CA ALA A 297 11.52 -10.66 8.22
C ALA A 297 12.08 -10.30 9.59
N LEU A 298 13.34 -9.90 9.65
CA LEU A 298 13.98 -9.48 10.89
C LEU A 298 13.52 -8.06 11.23
N LEU A 299 12.88 -7.88 12.39
CA LEU A 299 12.57 -6.55 12.91
C LEU A 299 13.86 -5.81 13.23
N VAL A 300 14.02 -4.61 12.67
CA VAL A 300 15.19 -3.76 12.86
C VAL A 300 14.78 -2.35 13.28
N THR A 301 15.68 -1.67 13.98
CA THR A 301 15.52 -0.29 14.44
C THR A 301 16.27 0.72 13.57
N GLY A 302 17.04 0.24 12.60
CA GLY A 302 17.79 1.03 11.63
C GLY A 302 17.65 0.45 10.22
N LEU A 303 17.92 1.27 9.19
CA LEU A 303 17.90 0.81 7.79
C LEU A 303 19.22 0.14 7.38
N TYR A 304 20.30 0.45 8.04
CA TYR A 304 21.67 0.13 7.62
C TYR A 304 22.39 -0.81 8.58
N ASN A 305 21.64 -1.53 9.43
CA ASN A 305 22.18 -2.44 10.43
C ASN A 305 22.29 -3.87 9.90
#